data_254d99a18e4d520ff69cdef4f6c40af4
#
_entry.id   254d99a18e4d520ff69cdef4f6c40af4
#
_cell.length_a   1.000
_cell.length_b   1.000
_cell.length_c   1.000
_cell.angle_alpha   90.00
_cell.angle_beta   90.00
_cell.angle_gamma   90.00
#
_symmetry.space_group_name_H-M   'P 1'
#
loop_
_entity.id
_entity.type
_entity.pdbx_description
1 polymer ?
#
loop_
_entity_poly.entity_id
_entity_poly.type
_entity_poly.pdbx_seq_one_letter_code
_entity_poly.pdbx_strand_id
1 'polypeptide(L)'
;LLHVGLQQILLMDRVPASAAVSTAVELAKRERLQRLAPVVNGVLRAAVRAVEAGESLPVPSDPQKRLALEHSLPDWLVAELWGQIGPERTEALAAASNRIPPLDLRCNRLRSSREALLENLPAVALEELPDGLTLTSRAGPLPQLAGFSEGQWCVQDRAAQRIAPLLDPQPGQRVLDACAAPGGKTTHIAELMGDQGEVVAVDVAPRRLQQVSANAERLGLRCIRTEAADATDLTEWEAESFDRVLLDVPCSGLGTLARHADARWNLKPDGIEELVGLQHQLLEQGARLLKPDGRLVYATCTVHPAENTGVVEAFVEENPDWQFSEPPLQLWPDPQGGDGFFAAVLSRRR
;
A
#
# COMPACT_ATOMS: atom_id res chain seq x y z
N LEU A 1 -27.92 -1.50 12.14
CA LEU A 1 -28.72 -2.73 12.00
C LEU A 1 -29.17 -2.95 10.57
N LEU A 2 -29.90 -1.99 9.95
CA LEU A 2 -30.39 -2.13 8.58
C LEU A 2 -29.25 -2.31 7.58
N HIS A 3 -28.19 -1.51 7.65
CA HIS A 3 -27.01 -1.65 6.77
C HIS A 3 -26.37 -3.04 6.88
N VAL A 4 -26.20 -3.57 8.09
CA VAL A 4 -25.62 -4.92 8.29
C VAL A 4 -26.56 -5.99 7.70
N GLY A 5 -27.87 -5.88 7.94
CA GLY A 5 -28.84 -6.80 7.37
C GLY A 5 -28.88 -6.76 5.85
N LEU A 6 -28.86 -5.56 5.26
CA LEU A 6 -28.81 -5.38 3.80
C LEU A 6 -27.51 -5.93 3.22
N GLN A 7 -26.36 -5.65 3.85
CA GLN A 7 -25.06 -6.21 3.45
C GLN A 7 -25.10 -7.74 3.38
N GLN A 8 -25.68 -8.37 4.40
CA GLN A 8 -25.82 -9.84 4.45
C GLN A 8 -26.75 -10.36 3.34
N ILE A 9 -27.86 -9.66 3.06
CA ILE A 9 -28.84 -10.08 2.04
C ILE A 9 -28.29 -9.89 0.62
N LEU A 10 -27.59 -8.79 0.38
CA LEU A 10 -27.20 -8.37 -0.98
C LEU A 10 -25.82 -8.88 -1.41
N LEU A 11 -24.88 -9.07 -0.45
CA LEU A 11 -23.46 -9.24 -0.76
C LEU A 11 -22.81 -10.43 -0.05
N MET A 12 -23.55 -11.25 0.69
CA MET A 12 -23.00 -12.40 1.42
C MET A 12 -23.70 -13.70 1.03
N ASP A 13 -23.23 -14.37 -0.01
CA ASP A 13 -23.83 -15.60 -0.58
C ASP A 13 -23.99 -16.75 0.42
N ARG A 14 -23.20 -16.78 1.49
CA ARG A 14 -23.24 -17.83 2.51
C ARG A 14 -24.20 -17.56 3.66
N VAL A 15 -24.85 -16.39 3.68
CA VAL A 15 -25.82 -16.02 4.73
C VAL A 15 -27.24 -16.11 4.15
N PRO A 16 -28.07 -17.08 4.61
CA PRO A 16 -29.45 -17.13 4.17
C PRO A 16 -30.19 -15.84 4.51
N ALA A 17 -30.94 -15.30 3.58
CA ALA A 17 -31.70 -14.05 3.75
C ALA A 17 -32.62 -14.07 4.99
N SER A 18 -33.26 -15.20 5.27
CA SER A 18 -34.07 -15.41 6.46
C SER A 18 -33.27 -15.28 7.77
N ALA A 19 -32.04 -15.77 7.79
CA ALA A 19 -31.13 -15.65 8.93
C ALA A 19 -30.68 -14.20 9.14
N ALA A 20 -30.33 -13.49 8.07
CA ALA A 20 -29.98 -12.07 8.12
C ALA A 20 -31.11 -11.23 8.74
N VAL A 21 -32.36 -11.45 8.29
CA VAL A 21 -33.55 -10.75 8.82
C VAL A 21 -33.77 -11.09 10.29
N SER A 22 -33.78 -12.36 10.66
CA SER A 22 -34.09 -12.79 12.04
C SER A 22 -33.04 -12.28 13.03
N THR A 23 -31.76 -12.39 12.68
CA THR A 23 -30.64 -11.91 13.51
C THR A 23 -30.71 -10.39 13.72
N ALA A 24 -30.97 -9.63 12.67
CA ALA A 24 -31.11 -8.17 12.76
C ALA A 24 -32.29 -7.75 13.67
N VAL A 25 -33.41 -8.46 13.57
CA VAL A 25 -34.58 -8.24 14.43
C VAL A 25 -34.33 -8.60 15.88
N GLU A 26 -33.66 -9.72 16.14
CA GLU A 26 -33.28 -10.12 17.49
C GLU A 26 -32.28 -9.15 18.12
N LEU A 27 -31.32 -8.69 17.34
CA LEU A 27 -30.36 -7.69 17.81
C LEU A 27 -31.04 -6.37 18.14
N ALA A 28 -32.03 -5.94 17.35
CA ALA A 28 -32.85 -4.76 17.69
C ALA A 28 -33.56 -4.90 19.05
N LYS A 29 -34.08 -6.09 19.37
CA LYS A 29 -34.72 -6.35 20.68
C LYS A 29 -33.70 -6.33 21.83
N ARG A 30 -32.52 -6.95 21.63
CA ARG A 30 -31.45 -6.99 22.65
C ARG A 30 -30.87 -5.61 22.95
N GLU A 31 -30.74 -4.76 21.94
CA GLU A 31 -30.22 -3.39 22.06
C GLU A 31 -31.31 -2.38 22.54
N ARG A 32 -32.38 -2.86 23.16
CA ARG A 32 -33.51 -2.04 23.69
C ARG A 32 -34.23 -1.21 22.64
N LEU A 33 -34.20 -1.66 21.36
CA LEU A 33 -34.87 -1.03 20.23
C LEU A 33 -36.12 -1.80 19.82
N GLN A 34 -36.86 -2.40 20.78
CA GLN A 34 -38.03 -3.25 20.52
C GLN A 34 -39.09 -2.57 19.65
N ARG A 35 -39.28 -1.25 19.81
CA ARG A 35 -40.23 -0.47 19.00
C ARG A 35 -39.84 -0.39 17.53
N LEU A 36 -38.56 -0.51 17.21
CA LEU A 36 -38.04 -0.49 15.84
C LEU A 36 -37.93 -1.89 15.21
N ALA A 37 -38.05 -2.96 15.99
CA ALA A 37 -37.96 -4.33 15.47
C ALA A 37 -38.96 -4.63 14.32
N PRO A 38 -40.24 -4.17 14.36
CA PRO A 38 -41.14 -4.32 13.21
C PRO A 38 -40.66 -3.56 11.96
N VAL A 39 -40.07 -2.37 12.14
CA VAL A 39 -39.55 -1.56 11.02
C VAL A 39 -38.33 -2.29 10.40
N VAL A 40 -37.40 -2.76 11.23
CA VAL A 40 -36.24 -3.54 10.76
C VAL A 40 -36.71 -4.75 9.97
N ASN A 41 -37.65 -5.52 10.51
CA ASN A 41 -38.21 -6.68 9.82
C ASN A 41 -38.89 -6.29 8.48
N GLY A 42 -39.69 -5.25 8.48
CA GLY A 42 -40.42 -4.78 7.28
C GLY A 42 -39.46 -4.36 6.15
N VAL A 43 -38.48 -3.54 6.47
CA VAL A 43 -37.47 -3.06 5.49
C VAL A 43 -36.65 -4.21 4.92
N LEU A 44 -36.08 -5.06 5.79
CA LEU A 44 -35.24 -6.17 5.34
C LEU A 44 -36.03 -7.21 4.54
N ARG A 45 -37.29 -7.52 4.92
CA ARG A 45 -38.16 -8.41 4.11
C ARG A 45 -38.54 -7.79 2.77
N ALA A 46 -38.68 -6.46 2.69
CA ALA A 46 -38.93 -5.78 1.42
C ALA A 46 -37.69 -5.91 0.51
N ALA A 47 -36.48 -5.73 1.07
CA ALA A 47 -35.23 -5.94 0.31
C ALA A 47 -35.08 -7.40 -0.19
N VAL A 48 -35.43 -8.40 0.64
CA VAL A 48 -35.43 -9.80 0.21
C VAL A 48 -36.35 -10.02 -0.97
N ARG A 49 -37.61 -9.51 -0.90
CA ARG A 49 -38.57 -9.65 -2.01
C ARG A 49 -38.10 -8.96 -3.29
N ALA A 50 -37.46 -7.77 -3.18
CA ALA A 50 -36.91 -7.06 -4.33
C ALA A 50 -35.80 -7.88 -5.01
N VAL A 51 -34.90 -8.45 -4.21
CA VAL A 51 -33.85 -9.35 -4.73
C VAL A 51 -34.44 -10.60 -5.40
N GLU A 52 -35.43 -11.26 -4.76
CA GLU A 52 -36.09 -12.44 -5.32
C GLU A 52 -36.86 -12.11 -6.61
N ALA A 53 -37.39 -10.87 -6.74
CA ALA A 53 -38.03 -10.38 -7.94
C ALA A 53 -37.03 -9.92 -9.03
N GLY A 54 -35.74 -9.95 -8.77
CA GLY A 54 -34.73 -9.49 -9.71
C GLY A 54 -34.71 -7.96 -9.91
N GLU A 55 -35.25 -7.21 -8.96
CA GLU A 55 -35.25 -5.75 -9.02
C GLU A 55 -33.81 -5.23 -8.85
N SER A 56 -33.38 -4.36 -9.76
CA SER A 56 -32.09 -3.67 -9.63
C SER A 56 -32.23 -2.44 -8.72
N LEU A 57 -31.19 -2.18 -7.93
CA LEU A 57 -31.11 -0.93 -7.17
C LEU A 57 -31.09 0.27 -8.14
N PRO A 58 -31.74 1.41 -7.79
CA PRO A 58 -31.66 2.60 -8.62
C PRO A 58 -30.21 3.11 -8.68
N VAL A 59 -29.71 3.27 -9.89
CA VAL A 59 -28.34 3.75 -10.15
C VAL A 59 -28.42 5.21 -10.61
N PRO A 60 -27.58 6.11 -10.08
CA PRO A 60 -27.53 7.49 -10.53
C PRO A 60 -27.25 7.61 -12.04
N SER A 61 -27.87 8.59 -12.70
CA SER A 61 -27.58 8.92 -14.11
C SER A 61 -26.24 9.62 -14.29
N ASP A 62 -25.78 10.36 -13.28
CA ASP A 62 -24.46 10.98 -13.24
C ASP A 62 -23.36 9.93 -13.18
N PRO A 63 -22.39 9.93 -14.10
CA PRO A 63 -21.37 8.87 -14.18
C PRO A 63 -20.46 8.83 -12.95
N GLN A 64 -20.08 9.96 -12.36
CA GLN A 64 -19.23 10.00 -11.17
C GLN A 64 -19.97 9.45 -9.94
N LYS A 65 -21.23 9.84 -9.73
CA LYS A 65 -22.06 9.31 -8.64
C LYS A 65 -22.37 7.83 -8.81
N ARG A 66 -22.52 7.38 -10.06
CA ARG A 66 -22.68 5.96 -10.36
C ARG A 66 -21.42 5.19 -9.96
N LEU A 67 -20.26 5.65 -10.40
CA LEU A 67 -18.97 5.04 -10.08
C LEU A 67 -18.73 4.98 -8.57
N ALA A 68 -19.01 6.08 -7.86
CA ALA A 68 -18.94 6.17 -6.41
C ALA A 68 -19.80 5.10 -5.72
N LEU A 69 -21.07 4.97 -6.16
CA LEU A 69 -22.00 3.98 -5.63
C LEU A 69 -21.57 2.54 -5.94
N GLU A 70 -21.29 2.23 -7.20
CA GLU A 70 -20.95 0.87 -7.67
C GLU A 70 -19.66 0.34 -7.04
N HIS A 71 -18.68 1.21 -6.79
CA HIS A 71 -17.38 0.83 -6.23
C HIS A 71 -17.18 1.21 -4.77
N SER A 72 -18.22 1.75 -4.10
CA SER A 72 -18.17 2.12 -2.68
C SER A 72 -17.03 3.11 -2.37
N LEU A 73 -16.97 4.18 -3.16
CA LEU A 73 -16.03 5.29 -3.00
C LEU A 73 -16.78 6.56 -2.55
N PRO A 74 -16.17 7.46 -1.77
CA PRO A 74 -16.74 8.78 -1.49
C PRO A 74 -16.92 9.60 -2.77
N ASP A 75 -18.04 10.32 -2.90
CA ASP A 75 -18.33 11.16 -4.07
C ASP A 75 -17.21 12.17 -4.36
N TRP A 76 -16.69 12.81 -3.31
CA TRP A 76 -15.62 13.79 -3.44
C TRP A 76 -14.32 13.17 -3.99
N LEU A 77 -14.00 11.93 -3.57
CA LEU A 77 -12.80 11.24 -4.02
C LEU A 77 -12.89 10.85 -5.50
N VAL A 78 -14.07 10.41 -5.94
CA VAL A 78 -14.32 10.15 -7.37
C VAL A 78 -14.19 11.43 -8.18
N ALA A 79 -14.78 12.55 -7.71
CA ALA A 79 -14.69 13.83 -8.40
C ALA A 79 -13.24 14.34 -8.51
N GLU A 80 -12.46 14.20 -7.41
CA GLU A 80 -11.04 14.55 -7.37
C GLU A 80 -10.23 13.72 -8.38
N LEU A 81 -10.32 12.39 -8.30
CA LEU A 81 -9.61 11.49 -9.21
C LEU A 81 -10.03 11.69 -10.67
N TRP A 82 -11.32 11.92 -10.91
CA TRP A 82 -11.83 12.19 -12.26
C TRP A 82 -11.21 13.46 -12.89
N GLY A 83 -11.01 14.49 -12.08
CA GLY A 83 -10.32 15.72 -12.48
C GLY A 83 -8.83 15.53 -12.70
N GLN A 84 -8.17 14.75 -11.86
CA GLN A 84 -6.71 14.63 -11.84
C GLN A 84 -6.15 13.60 -12.83
N ILE A 85 -6.80 12.43 -12.95
CA ILE A 85 -6.29 11.31 -13.75
C ILE A 85 -7.22 10.92 -14.92
N GLY A 86 -8.36 11.58 -15.04
CA GLY A 86 -9.36 11.35 -16.07
C GLY A 86 -10.31 10.18 -15.80
N PRO A 87 -11.42 10.11 -16.58
CA PRO A 87 -12.49 9.13 -16.35
C PRO A 87 -12.03 7.69 -16.46
N GLU A 88 -11.34 7.32 -17.51
CA GLU A 88 -10.93 5.93 -17.78
C GLU A 88 -10.03 5.34 -16.68
N ARG A 89 -9.06 6.14 -16.19
CA ARG A 89 -8.17 5.71 -15.11
C ARG A 89 -8.89 5.67 -13.77
N THR A 90 -9.83 6.58 -13.53
CA THR A 90 -10.65 6.57 -12.31
C THR A 90 -11.54 5.33 -12.27
N GLU A 91 -12.16 4.95 -13.37
CA GLU A 91 -12.96 3.72 -13.49
C GLU A 91 -12.10 2.47 -13.26
N ALA A 92 -10.93 2.40 -13.88
CA ALA A 92 -10.00 1.28 -13.70
C ALA A 92 -9.53 1.15 -12.25
N LEU A 93 -9.16 2.27 -11.60
CA LEU A 93 -8.78 2.32 -10.19
C LEU A 93 -9.92 1.89 -9.28
N ALA A 94 -11.15 2.39 -9.50
CA ALA A 94 -12.33 2.04 -8.74
C ALA A 94 -12.62 0.52 -8.84
N ALA A 95 -12.56 -0.03 -10.04
CA ALA A 95 -12.73 -1.47 -10.27
C ALA A 95 -11.64 -2.29 -9.58
N ALA A 96 -10.38 -1.88 -9.68
CA ALA A 96 -9.25 -2.55 -9.03
C ALA A 96 -9.36 -2.53 -7.50
N SER A 97 -9.86 -1.43 -6.91
CA SER A 97 -9.97 -1.25 -5.46
C SER A 97 -10.90 -2.25 -4.75
N ASN A 98 -11.77 -2.94 -5.49
CA ASN A 98 -12.72 -3.92 -4.94
C ASN A 98 -12.33 -5.37 -5.25
N ARG A 99 -11.19 -5.59 -5.88
CA ARG A 99 -10.70 -6.96 -6.14
C ARG A 99 -10.00 -7.51 -4.91
N ILE A 100 -9.99 -8.84 -4.81
CA ILE A 100 -9.16 -9.53 -3.82
C ILE A 100 -7.72 -9.49 -4.34
N PRO A 101 -6.81 -8.77 -3.68
CA PRO A 101 -5.43 -8.69 -4.14
C PRO A 101 -4.72 -10.03 -3.98
N PRO A 102 -3.83 -10.39 -4.90
CA PRO A 102 -2.99 -11.57 -4.75
C PRO A 102 -2.05 -11.42 -3.55
N LEU A 103 -1.54 -12.53 -3.07
CA LEU A 103 -0.54 -12.54 -2.03
C LEU A 103 0.82 -12.80 -2.68
N ASP A 104 1.56 -11.71 -2.88
CA ASP A 104 2.87 -11.75 -3.49
C ASP A 104 3.96 -11.92 -2.42
N LEU A 105 4.96 -12.69 -2.77
CA LEU A 105 6.13 -13.00 -1.96
C LEU A 105 7.39 -12.51 -2.68
N ARG A 106 8.39 -12.12 -1.90
CA ARG A 106 9.75 -11.90 -2.38
C ARG A 106 10.66 -12.97 -1.78
N CYS A 107 11.40 -13.66 -2.63
CA CYS A 107 12.45 -14.60 -2.24
C CYS A 107 13.62 -13.84 -1.60
N ASN A 108 14.09 -14.30 -0.46
CA ASN A 108 15.34 -13.86 0.13
C ASN A 108 16.52 -14.59 -0.54
N ARG A 109 17.21 -13.92 -1.43
CA ARG A 109 18.35 -14.46 -2.21
C ARG A 109 19.51 -14.96 -1.34
N LEU A 110 19.62 -14.47 -0.11
CA LEU A 110 20.68 -14.88 0.81
C LEU A 110 20.38 -16.21 1.49
N ARG A 111 19.13 -16.71 1.39
CA ARG A 111 18.65 -17.91 2.05
C ARG A 111 18.09 -18.98 1.12
N SER A 112 17.62 -18.59 -0.06
CA SER A 112 16.95 -19.49 -1.00
C SER A 112 17.05 -18.97 -2.43
N SER A 113 16.54 -19.73 -3.38
CA SER A 113 16.27 -19.27 -4.73
C SER A 113 14.76 -19.31 -5.02
N ARG A 114 14.32 -18.54 -6.01
CA ARG A 114 12.94 -18.54 -6.45
C ARG A 114 12.50 -19.93 -6.90
N GLU A 115 13.37 -20.64 -7.60
CA GLU A 115 13.14 -21.99 -8.12
C GLU A 115 12.89 -22.99 -6.98
N ALA A 116 13.72 -22.95 -5.93
CA ALA A 116 13.55 -23.80 -4.75
C ALA A 116 12.24 -23.49 -3.99
N LEU A 117 11.81 -22.24 -3.95
CA LEU A 117 10.53 -21.88 -3.34
C LEU A 117 9.34 -22.37 -4.18
N LEU A 118 9.43 -22.34 -5.51
CA LEU A 118 8.38 -22.84 -6.42
C LEU A 118 8.16 -24.37 -6.30
N GLU A 119 9.18 -25.12 -5.91
CA GLU A 119 9.06 -26.55 -5.62
C GLU A 119 8.30 -26.84 -4.31
N ASN A 120 8.33 -25.91 -3.35
CA ASN A 120 7.84 -26.15 -1.99
C ASN A 120 6.59 -25.33 -1.62
N LEU A 121 6.22 -24.34 -2.43
CA LEU A 121 5.06 -23.48 -2.19
C LEU A 121 4.04 -23.59 -3.34
N PRO A 122 2.74 -23.50 -3.05
CA PRO A 122 1.72 -23.38 -4.08
C PRO A 122 1.77 -21.96 -4.69
N ALA A 123 2.77 -21.70 -5.50
CA ALA A 123 3.07 -20.39 -6.05
C ALA A 123 3.45 -20.46 -7.54
N VAL A 124 3.37 -19.32 -8.21
CA VAL A 124 3.87 -19.11 -9.58
C VAL A 124 4.85 -17.94 -9.58
N ALA A 125 5.80 -17.96 -10.49
CA ALA A 125 6.76 -16.88 -10.67
C ALA A 125 6.07 -15.61 -11.18
N LEU A 126 6.56 -14.45 -10.73
CA LEU A 126 6.26 -13.17 -11.35
C LEU A 126 7.34 -12.89 -12.39
N GLU A 127 7.00 -12.99 -13.67
CA GLU A 127 7.96 -12.93 -14.80
C GLU A 127 8.87 -11.69 -14.77
N GLU A 128 8.30 -10.54 -14.41
CA GLU A 128 9.02 -9.26 -14.40
C GLU A 128 9.85 -9.02 -13.12
N LEU A 129 9.77 -9.92 -12.14
CA LEU A 129 10.44 -9.79 -10.86
C LEU A 129 11.30 -11.03 -10.60
N PRO A 130 12.64 -10.91 -10.63
CA PRO A 130 13.52 -12.08 -10.51
C PRO A 130 13.35 -12.86 -9.20
N ASP A 131 12.92 -12.18 -8.12
CA ASP A 131 12.67 -12.78 -6.80
C ASP A 131 11.18 -12.89 -6.45
N GLY A 132 10.31 -12.46 -7.37
CA GLY A 132 8.88 -12.37 -7.14
C GLY A 132 8.15 -13.69 -7.38
N LEU A 133 7.24 -14.03 -6.46
CA LEU A 133 6.29 -15.12 -6.60
C LEU A 133 4.89 -14.63 -6.16
N THR A 134 3.84 -15.29 -6.66
CA THR A 134 2.48 -15.10 -6.13
C THR A 134 1.89 -16.43 -5.71
N LEU A 135 1.26 -16.49 -4.53
CA LEU A 135 0.60 -17.69 -4.06
C LEU A 135 -0.69 -17.94 -4.87
N THR A 136 -0.86 -19.16 -5.35
CA THR A 136 -2.04 -19.60 -6.13
C THR A 136 -3.18 -20.08 -5.25
N SER A 137 -2.89 -20.41 -4.00
CA SER A 137 -3.88 -20.82 -3.00
C SER A 137 -3.48 -20.39 -1.60
N ARG A 138 -4.48 -20.14 -0.73
CA ARG A 138 -4.26 -19.91 0.70
C ARG A 138 -4.14 -21.25 1.41
N ALA A 139 -2.93 -21.78 1.52
CA ALA A 139 -2.64 -23.06 2.16
C ALA A 139 -2.54 -22.99 3.70
N GLY A 140 -3.18 -22.02 4.35
CA GLY A 140 -3.16 -21.83 5.80
C GLY A 140 -2.48 -20.53 6.24
N PRO A 141 -2.17 -20.40 7.55
CA PRO A 141 -1.46 -19.24 8.09
C PRO A 141 -0.04 -19.15 7.55
N LEU A 142 0.39 -17.95 7.14
CA LEU A 142 1.71 -17.70 6.53
C LEU A 142 2.89 -18.28 7.36
N PRO A 143 2.91 -18.16 8.70
CA PRO A 143 4.00 -18.73 9.50
C PRO A 143 4.14 -20.25 9.43
N GLN A 144 3.13 -20.96 8.92
CA GLN A 144 3.13 -22.42 8.75
C GLN A 144 3.56 -22.85 7.35
N LEU A 145 3.71 -21.93 6.41
CA LEU A 145 4.19 -22.25 5.07
C LEU A 145 5.70 -22.50 5.07
N ALA A 146 6.11 -23.44 4.21
CA ALA A 146 7.52 -23.81 4.07
C ALA A 146 8.41 -22.59 3.80
N GLY A 147 9.56 -22.50 4.47
CA GLY A 147 10.54 -21.45 4.31
C GLY A 147 10.25 -20.13 5.02
N PHE A 148 9.07 -19.94 5.66
CA PHE A 148 8.77 -18.71 6.38
C PHE A 148 9.67 -18.53 7.62
N SER A 149 9.69 -19.54 8.49
CA SER A 149 10.48 -19.51 9.74
C SER A 149 11.98 -19.49 9.46
N GLU A 150 12.40 -20.11 8.36
CA GLU A 150 13.78 -20.15 7.89
C GLU A 150 14.22 -18.84 7.21
N GLY A 151 13.32 -17.87 7.08
CA GLY A 151 13.59 -16.57 6.46
C GLY A 151 13.88 -16.64 4.97
N GLN A 152 13.35 -17.64 4.27
CA GLN A 152 13.61 -17.83 2.84
C GLN A 152 12.80 -16.88 1.95
N TRP A 153 11.76 -16.26 2.50
CA TRP A 153 10.91 -15.31 1.79
C TRP A 153 10.18 -14.36 2.75
N CYS A 154 9.66 -13.29 2.20
CA CYS A 154 8.76 -12.37 2.90
C CYS A 154 7.57 -11.99 2.01
N VAL A 155 6.50 -11.48 2.66
CA VAL A 155 5.37 -10.91 1.93
C VAL A 155 5.73 -9.52 1.48
N GLN A 156 5.61 -9.26 0.18
CA GLN A 156 5.74 -7.92 -0.38
C GLN A 156 5.00 -7.85 -1.72
N ASP A 157 4.14 -6.84 -1.87
CA ASP A 157 3.45 -6.59 -3.14
C ASP A 157 4.42 -6.42 -4.29
N ARG A 158 4.04 -6.90 -5.49
CA ARG A 158 4.87 -6.87 -6.71
C ARG A 158 5.29 -5.46 -7.12
N ALA A 159 4.43 -4.45 -6.91
CA ALA A 159 4.79 -3.07 -7.21
C ALA A 159 5.82 -2.53 -6.20
N ALA A 160 5.64 -2.84 -4.90
CA ALA A 160 6.59 -2.48 -3.86
C ALA A 160 7.96 -3.14 -4.04
N GLN A 161 8.03 -4.35 -4.64
CA GLN A 161 9.29 -5.02 -4.95
C GLN A 161 10.14 -4.27 -5.99
N ARG A 162 9.53 -3.42 -6.82
CA ARG A 162 10.24 -2.63 -7.84
C ARG A 162 10.98 -1.42 -7.26
N ILE A 163 10.70 -1.00 -6.02
CA ILE A 163 11.19 0.26 -5.47
C ILE A 163 12.65 0.17 -4.99
N ALA A 164 12.98 -0.82 -4.15
CA ALA A 164 14.34 -0.94 -3.62
C ALA A 164 15.42 -1.12 -4.72
N PRO A 165 15.19 -1.84 -5.82
CA PRO A 165 16.15 -1.92 -6.92
C PRO A 165 16.46 -0.57 -7.59
N LEU A 166 15.52 0.39 -7.61
CA LEU A 166 15.76 1.73 -8.15
C LEU A 166 16.84 2.50 -7.38
N LEU A 167 17.04 2.14 -6.12
CA LEU A 167 18.07 2.75 -5.27
C LEU A 167 19.48 2.32 -5.68
N ASP A 168 19.62 1.18 -6.38
CA ASP A 168 20.91 0.56 -6.79
C ASP A 168 21.90 0.48 -5.60
N PRO A 169 21.50 -0.15 -4.47
CA PRO A 169 22.35 -0.19 -3.28
C PRO A 169 23.48 -1.19 -3.49
N GLN A 170 24.73 -0.78 -3.13
CA GLN A 170 25.92 -1.60 -3.30
C GLN A 170 26.43 -2.13 -1.95
N PRO A 171 27.06 -3.31 -1.93
CA PRO A 171 27.71 -3.82 -0.72
C PRO A 171 28.68 -2.80 -0.11
N GLY A 172 28.64 -2.66 1.21
CA GLY A 172 29.49 -1.74 1.96
C GLY A 172 29.00 -0.30 2.06
N GLN A 173 27.92 0.06 1.38
CA GLN A 173 27.32 1.39 1.45
C GLN A 173 26.56 1.61 2.76
N ARG A 174 26.33 2.89 3.08
CA ARG A 174 25.46 3.35 4.14
C ARG A 174 24.17 3.91 3.52
N VAL A 175 23.06 3.27 3.83
CA VAL A 175 21.75 3.54 3.23
C VAL A 175 20.77 4.02 4.30
N LEU A 176 19.98 5.06 4.00
CA LEU A 176 18.86 5.53 4.82
C LEU A 176 17.54 5.06 4.20
N ASP A 177 16.69 4.44 5.01
CA ASP A 177 15.26 4.24 4.74
C ASP A 177 14.48 5.07 5.76
N ALA A 178 13.98 6.24 5.35
CA ALA A 178 13.52 7.28 6.27
C ALA A 178 12.06 7.12 6.74
N CYS A 179 11.27 6.22 6.12
CA CYS A 179 9.90 5.86 6.51
C CYS A 179 9.73 4.34 6.48
N ALA A 180 10.60 3.65 7.21
CA ALA A 180 10.96 2.25 6.98
C ALA A 180 9.87 1.21 7.29
N ALA A 181 9.00 1.50 8.27
CA ALA A 181 8.09 0.47 8.77
C ALA A 181 6.96 0.12 7.79
N PRO A 182 6.64 -1.17 7.63
CA PRO A 182 7.00 -2.34 8.46
C PRO A 182 8.30 -3.08 8.05
N GLY A 183 9.14 -2.54 7.14
CA GLY A 183 10.45 -3.08 6.83
C GLY A 183 10.56 -3.87 5.52
N GLY A 184 9.52 -3.89 4.69
CA GLY A 184 9.54 -4.62 3.42
C GLY A 184 10.60 -4.10 2.45
N LYS A 185 10.75 -2.78 2.31
CA LYS A 185 11.77 -2.15 1.48
C LYS A 185 13.14 -2.15 2.16
N THR A 186 13.20 -1.89 3.47
CA THR A 186 14.42 -2.00 4.29
C THR A 186 15.12 -3.34 4.13
N THR A 187 14.37 -4.44 4.31
CA THR A 187 14.91 -5.79 4.18
C THR A 187 15.33 -6.10 2.75
N HIS A 188 14.60 -5.59 1.75
CA HIS A 188 14.97 -5.73 0.35
C HIS A 188 16.30 -5.03 0.02
N ILE A 189 16.50 -3.81 0.52
CA ILE A 189 17.78 -3.09 0.40
C ILE A 189 18.92 -3.91 0.99
N ALA A 190 18.76 -4.42 2.22
CA ALA A 190 19.78 -5.23 2.88
C ALA A 190 20.11 -6.53 2.10
N GLU A 191 19.11 -7.19 1.53
CA GLU A 191 19.28 -8.36 0.66
C GLU A 191 20.06 -8.00 -0.62
N LEU A 192 19.75 -6.87 -1.27
CA LEU A 192 20.44 -6.40 -2.46
C LEU A 192 21.92 -6.04 -2.16
N MET A 193 22.20 -5.53 -0.97
CA MET A 193 23.55 -5.25 -0.48
C MET A 193 24.33 -6.52 -0.08
N GLY A 194 23.72 -7.69 -0.12
CA GLY A 194 24.34 -8.92 0.35
C GLY A 194 24.59 -8.94 1.86
N ASP A 195 23.78 -8.22 2.63
CA ASP A 195 23.91 -7.99 4.08
C ASP A 195 25.27 -7.37 4.49
N GLN A 196 25.84 -6.50 3.62
CA GLN A 196 27.11 -5.83 3.82
C GLN A 196 26.93 -4.31 3.79
N GLY A 197 27.46 -3.60 4.81
CA GLY A 197 27.30 -2.16 4.99
C GLY A 197 26.38 -1.83 6.13
N GLU A 198 25.61 -0.75 6.03
CA GLU A 198 24.64 -0.31 7.04
C GLU A 198 23.35 0.18 6.37
N VAL A 199 22.19 -0.36 6.79
CA VAL A 199 20.87 0.19 6.46
C VAL A 199 20.27 0.78 7.72
N VAL A 200 20.13 2.10 7.76
CA VAL A 200 19.50 2.84 8.86
C VAL A 200 18.01 2.99 8.54
N ALA A 201 17.20 2.27 9.30
CA ALA A 201 15.74 2.24 9.15
C ALA A 201 15.10 3.18 10.17
N VAL A 202 14.53 4.28 9.70
CA VAL A 202 13.90 5.32 10.53
C VAL A 202 12.37 5.27 10.38
N ASP A 203 11.67 5.38 11.50
CA ASP A 203 10.22 5.59 11.53
C ASP A 203 9.85 6.33 12.82
N VAL A 204 8.88 7.22 12.76
CA VAL A 204 8.40 7.99 13.92
C VAL A 204 7.71 7.09 14.96
N ALA A 205 7.25 5.91 14.58
CA ALA A 205 6.50 4.99 15.44
C ALA A 205 7.38 3.83 15.95
N PRO A 206 7.87 3.85 17.22
CA PRO A 206 8.75 2.80 17.75
C PRO A 206 8.14 1.40 17.71
N ARG A 207 6.82 1.28 17.88
CA ARG A 207 6.12 -0.01 17.78
C ARG A 207 6.17 -0.61 16.38
N ARG A 208 6.15 0.24 15.35
CA ARG A 208 6.26 -0.21 13.95
C ARG A 208 7.69 -0.64 13.63
N LEU A 209 8.70 0.01 14.20
CA LEU A 209 10.10 -0.39 14.06
C LEU A 209 10.41 -1.77 14.65
N GLN A 210 9.67 -2.21 15.66
CA GLN A 210 9.79 -3.58 16.17
C GLN A 210 9.47 -4.62 15.09
N GLN A 211 8.58 -4.30 14.15
CA GLN A 211 8.29 -5.19 13.02
C GLN A 211 9.45 -5.24 12.02
N VAL A 212 10.15 -4.12 11.80
CA VAL A 212 11.37 -4.06 10.98
C VAL A 212 12.44 -4.96 11.59
N SER A 213 12.70 -4.81 12.89
CA SER A 213 13.69 -5.62 13.62
C SER A 213 13.33 -7.12 13.60
N ALA A 214 12.06 -7.47 13.85
CA ALA A 214 11.61 -8.86 13.82
C ALA A 214 11.73 -9.49 12.41
N ASN A 215 11.42 -8.71 11.36
CA ASN A 215 11.59 -9.17 9.98
C ASN A 215 13.08 -9.33 9.63
N ALA A 216 13.94 -8.38 10.04
CA ALA A 216 15.38 -8.48 9.84
C ALA A 216 15.96 -9.72 10.52
N GLU A 217 15.60 -9.99 11.78
CA GLU A 217 16.03 -11.18 12.52
C GLU A 217 15.57 -12.46 11.82
N ARG A 218 14.28 -12.58 11.48
CA ARG A 218 13.73 -13.76 10.78
C ARG A 218 14.40 -14.01 9.44
N LEU A 219 14.66 -12.95 8.65
CA LEU A 219 15.34 -13.05 7.35
C LEU A 219 16.86 -13.23 7.49
N GLY A 220 17.41 -13.08 8.70
CA GLY A 220 18.85 -13.24 9.00
C GLY A 220 19.71 -12.10 8.50
N LEU A 221 19.16 -10.90 8.44
CA LEU A 221 19.83 -9.67 8.02
C LEU A 221 20.41 -8.95 9.24
N ARG A 222 21.70 -8.59 9.18
CA ARG A 222 22.46 -8.00 10.31
C ARG A 222 22.86 -6.56 10.07
N CYS A 223 22.87 -6.11 8.81
CA CYS A 223 23.28 -4.75 8.46
C CYS A 223 22.19 -3.71 8.73
N ILE A 224 21.00 -4.10 9.23
CA ILE A 224 19.88 -3.20 9.51
C ILE A 224 19.96 -2.68 10.94
N ARG A 225 19.96 -1.36 11.11
CA ARG A 225 19.82 -0.65 12.37
C ARG A 225 18.52 0.15 12.38
N THR A 226 17.68 -0.06 13.38
CA THR A 226 16.43 0.70 13.52
C THR A 226 16.61 1.88 14.46
N GLU A 227 16.04 3.03 14.10
CA GLU A 227 16.09 4.26 14.89
C GLU A 227 14.76 4.99 14.88
N ALA A 228 14.20 5.26 16.07
CA ALA A 228 12.95 5.97 16.21
C ALA A 228 13.24 7.50 16.18
N ALA A 229 12.88 8.13 15.07
CA ALA A 229 13.07 9.57 14.88
C ALA A 229 11.99 10.11 13.92
N ASP A 230 11.76 11.42 14.02
CA ASP A 230 10.96 12.15 13.03
C ASP A 230 11.83 12.50 11.84
N ALA A 231 11.56 11.87 10.69
CA ALA A 231 12.34 12.09 9.48
C ALA A 231 12.14 13.48 8.85
N THR A 232 11.21 14.28 9.34
CA THR A 232 11.08 15.70 8.96
C THR A 232 12.06 16.61 9.69
N ASP A 233 12.68 16.12 10.78
CA ASP A 233 13.66 16.85 11.58
C ASP A 233 14.85 15.95 11.95
N LEU A 234 15.75 15.75 11.01
CA LEU A 234 17.02 15.04 11.20
C LEU A 234 18.22 16.02 11.24
N THR A 235 17.99 17.24 11.72
CA THR A 235 18.98 18.32 11.72
C THR A 235 20.25 17.99 12.52
N GLU A 236 20.12 17.18 13.58
CA GLU A 236 21.25 16.69 14.39
C GLU A 236 22.12 15.65 13.66
N TRP A 237 21.64 15.12 12.53
CA TRP A 237 22.37 14.13 11.74
C TRP A 237 23.35 14.83 10.80
N GLU A 238 24.53 14.22 10.63
CA GLU A 238 25.57 14.73 9.75
C GLU A 238 25.07 14.77 8.31
N ALA A 239 25.16 15.95 7.67
CA ALA A 239 24.81 16.11 6.27
C ALA A 239 25.74 15.27 5.38
N GLU A 240 25.25 14.88 4.21
CA GLU A 240 26.03 14.12 3.20
C GLU A 240 26.68 12.85 3.76
N SER A 241 25.97 12.17 4.68
CA SER A 241 26.47 10.98 5.38
C SER A 241 25.99 9.65 4.79
N PHE A 242 25.03 9.66 3.85
CA PHE A 242 24.46 8.46 3.24
C PHE A 242 24.79 8.36 1.75
N ASP A 243 25.13 7.15 1.30
CA ASP A 243 25.38 6.85 -0.12
C ASP A 243 24.07 6.74 -0.90
N ARG A 244 23.01 6.28 -0.23
CA ARG A 244 21.67 6.07 -0.77
C ARG A 244 20.62 6.50 0.23
N VAL A 245 19.53 7.09 -0.25
CA VAL A 245 18.38 7.48 0.56
C VAL A 245 17.09 7.00 -0.09
N LEU A 246 16.30 6.22 0.63
CA LEU A 246 14.92 5.87 0.28
C LEU A 246 13.95 6.68 1.12
N LEU A 247 13.01 7.32 0.45
CA LEU A 247 11.87 8.03 1.02
C LEU A 247 10.59 7.35 0.52
N ASP A 248 10.17 6.26 1.19
CA ASP A 248 8.86 5.64 0.98
C ASP A 248 7.84 6.38 1.86
N VAL A 249 7.45 7.56 1.40
CA VAL A 249 6.79 8.57 2.24
C VAL A 249 5.35 8.24 2.59
N PRO A 250 4.84 8.70 3.75
CA PRO A 250 3.42 8.67 4.06
C PRO A 250 2.62 9.37 2.95
N CYS A 251 1.57 8.73 2.47
CA CYS A 251 0.74 9.21 1.37
C CYS A 251 -0.72 8.78 1.55
N SER A 252 -1.60 9.24 0.68
CA SER A 252 -3.03 8.89 0.69
C SER A 252 -3.32 7.39 0.49
N GLY A 253 -2.35 6.63 -0.03
CA GLY A 253 -2.48 5.19 -0.23
C GLY A 253 -3.49 4.78 -1.31
N LEU A 254 -3.88 5.68 -2.21
CA LEU A 254 -4.92 5.43 -3.22
C LEU A 254 -4.56 4.31 -4.21
N GLY A 255 -3.28 3.95 -4.31
CA GLY A 255 -2.83 2.80 -5.09
C GLY A 255 -3.07 1.45 -4.42
N THR A 256 -3.36 1.42 -3.11
CA THR A 256 -3.46 0.20 -2.28
C THR A 256 -4.86 -0.07 -1.73
N LEU A 257 -5.89 0.57 -2.28
CA LEU A 257 -7.28 0.48 -1.77
C LEU A 257 -7.86 -0.93 -1.76
N ALA A 258 -7.35 -1.85 -2.59
CA ALA A 258 -7.74 -3.25 -2.55
C ALA A 258 -7.30 -3.96 -1.26
N ARG A 259 -6.18 -3.52 -0.64
CA ARG A 259 -5.63 -4.06 0.61
C ARG A 259 -6.13 -3.31 1.84
N HIS A 260 -6.37 -2.01 1.69
CA HIS A 260 -6.75 -1.06 2.73
C HIS A 260 -8.07 -0.39 2.37
N ALA A 261 -9.14 -1.19 2.26
CA ALA A 261 -10.44 -0.74 1.76
C ALA A 261 -11.07 0.38 2.60
N ASP A 262 -10.78 0.45 3.89
CA ASP A 262 -11.25 1.48 4.80
C ASP A 262 -10.55 2.84 4.60
N ALA A 263 -9.37 2.88 4.00
CA ALA A 263 -8.61 4.11 3.75
C ALA A 263 -9.41 5.12 2.92
N ARG A 264 -10.23 4.64 1.97
CA ARG A 264 -11.11 5.47 1.14
C ARG A 264 -12.10 6.32 1.94
N TRP A 265 -12.49 5.87 3.14
CA TRP A 265 -13.44 6.55 4.02
C TRP A 265 -12.76 7.37 5.12
N ASN A 266 -11.48 7.12 5.39
CA ASN A 266 -10.69 7.84 6.39
C ASN A 266 -10.00 9.06 5.79
N LEU A 267 -9.73 9.06 4.48
CA LEU A 267 -9.16 10.19 3.75
C LEU A 267 -10.16 11.35 3.71
N LYS A 268 -9.65 12.57 3.87
CA LYS A 268 -10.41 13.82 3.75
C LYS A 268 -9.88 14.64 2.58
N PRO A 269 -10.69 15.55 2.00
CA PRO A 269 -10.24 16.43 0.92
C PRO A 269 -8.95 17.18 1.26
N ASP A 270 -8.87 17.78 2.46
CA ASP A 270 -7.73 18.56 2.93
C ASP A 270 -6.51 17.70 3.27
N GLY A 271 -6.70 16.39 3.48
CA GLY A 271 -5.64 15.46 3.90
C GLY A 271 -4.57 15.22 2.82
N ILE A 272 -4.91 15.41 1.54
CA ILE A 272 -3.91 15.29 0.44
C ILE A 272 -2.93 16.47 0.51
N GLU A 273 -3.41 17.69 0.74
CA GLU A 273 -2.56 18.88 0.85
C GLU A 273 -1.64 18.81 2.07
N GLU A 274 -2.16 18.33 3.21
CA GLU A 274 -1.34 18.09 4.42
C GLU A 274 -0.22 17.06 4.14
N LEU A 275 -0.53 15.98 3.41
CA LEU A 275 0.45 14.96 3.04
C LEU A 275 1.51 15.50 2.09
N VAL A 276 1.13 16.31 1.10
CA VAL A 276 2.06 16.98 0.18
C VAL A 276 3.05 17.84 0.96
N GLY A 277 2.58 18.65 1.93
CA GLY A 277 3.47 19.46 2.79
C GLY A 277 4.46 18.60 3.59
N LEU A 278 4.01 17.46 4.13
CA LEU A 278 4.87 16.53 4.84
C LEU A 278 5.90 15.87 3.89
N GLN A 279 5.48 15.51 2.69
CA GLN A 279 6.34 14.88 1.68
C GLN A 279 7.46 15.81 1.22
N HIS A 280 7.18 17.11 1.07
CA HIS A 280 8.22 18.12 0.78
C HIS A 280 9.27 18.18 1.89
N GLN A 281 8.86 18.24 3.16
CA GLN A 281 9.78 18.28 4.29
C GLN A 281 10.68 17.04 4.35
N LEU A 282 10.09 15.85 4.12
CA LEU A 282 10.84 14.59 4.07
C LEU A 282 11.85 14.59 2.93
N LEU A 283 11.48 15.09 1.75
CA LEU A 283 12.34 15.15 0.58
C LEU A 283 13.54 16.11 0.80
N GLU A 284 13.31 17.26 1.41
CA GLU A 284 14.37 18.21 1.79
C GLU A 284 15.37 17.58 2.78
N GLN A 285 14.88 16.90 3.84
CA GLN A 285 15.75 16.23 4.80
C GLN A 285 16.54 15.08 4.17
N GLY A 286 15.90 14.25 3.35
CA GLY A 286 16.58 13.17 2.64
C GLY A 286 17.65 13.69 1.70
N ALA A 287 17.39 14.77 0.98
CA ALA A 287 18.32 15.42 0.08
C ALA A 287 19.55 15.98 0.82
N ARG A 288 19.34 16.59 2.01
CA ARG A 288 20.43 17.11 2.85
C ARG A 288 21.39 16.02 3.33
N LEU A 289 20.85 14.83 3.61
CA LEU A 289 21.63 13.71 4.14
C LEU A 289 22.35 12.91 3.07
N LEU A 290 22.02 13.09 1.78
CA LEU A 290 22.61 12.36 0.68
C LEU A 290 23.99 12.95 0.31
N LYS A 291 24.99 12.09 0.12
CA LYS A 291 26.31 12.46 -0.43
C LYS A 291 26.17 13.07 -1.83
N PRO A 292 27.14 13.88 -2.28
CA PRO A 292 27.07 14.54 -3.60
C PRO A 292 26.89 13.61 -4.80
N ASP A 293 27.49 12.41 -4.75
CA ASP A 293 27.41 11.37 -5.77
C ASP A 293 26.40 10.27 -5.42
N GLY A 294 25.58 10.52 -4.43
CA GLY A 294 24.56 9.62 -3.95
C GLY A 294 23.33 9.52 -4.86
N ARG A 295 22.42 8.62 -4.50
CA ARG A 295 21.15 8.39 -5.20
C ARG A 295 19.99 8.40 -4.22
N LEU A 296 18.98 9.20 -4.49
CA LEU A 296 17.76 9.31 -3.70
C LEU A 296 16.58 8.72 -4.50
N VAL A 297 15.80 7.88 -3.84
CA VAL A 297 14.52 7.40 -4.38
C VAL A 297 13.40 7.94 -3.51
N TYR A 298 12.53 8.75 -4.12
CA TYR A 298 11.25 9.14 -3.58
C TYR A 298 10.18 8.17 -4.07
N ALA A 299 9.36 7.63 -3.19
CA ALA A 299 8.32 6.67 -3.56
C ALA A 299 7.04 6.88 -2.74
N THR A 300 5.90 6.56 -3.34
CA THR A 300 4.57 6.56 -2.72
C THR A 300 3.77 5.34 -3.17
N CYS A 301 2.83 4.90 -2.35
CA CYS A 301 1.81 3.92 -2.74
C CYS A 301 0.48 4.61 -3.14
N THR A 302 0.55 5.81 -3.71
CA THR A 302 -0.60 6.53 -4.25
C THR A 302 -0.50 6.72 -5.75
N VAL A 303 -1.62 7.02 -6.37
CA VAL A 303 -1.72 7.39 -7.80
C VAL A 303 -2.05 8.87 -8.00
N HIS A 304 -2.14 9.65 -6.91
CA HIS A 304 -2.51 11.06 -6.95
C HIS A 304 -1.33 11.92 -7.43
N PRO A 305 -1.50 12.69 -8.54
CA PRO A 305 -0.38 13.43 -9.13
C PRO A 305 0.24 14.48 -8.19
N ALA A 306 -0.55 15.12 -7.32
CA ALA A 306 -0.03 16.11 -6.38
C ALA A 306 0.97 15.53 -5.39
N GLU A 307 0.78 14.27 -4.96
CA GLU A 307 1.69 13.56 -4.05
C GLU A 307 2.89 12.91 -4.78
N ASN A 308 2.84 12.85 -6.11
CA ASN A 308 3.80 12.17 -6.98
C ASN A 308 4.65 13.18 -7.75
N THR A 309 4.33 13.40 -9.02
CA THR A 309 5.06 14.34 -9.88
C THR A 309 5.04 15.76 -9.30
N GLY A 310 3.93 16.18 -8.69
CA GLY A 310 3.83 17.51 -8.10
C GLY A 310 4.91 17.80 -7.05
N VAL A 311 5.17 16.86 -6.15
CA VAL A 311 6.21 17.00 -5.09
C VAL A 311 7.61 17.02 -5.69
N VAL A 312 7.94 16.05 -6.55
CA VAL A 312 9.32 15.91 -7.04
C VAL A 312 9.69 16.95 -8.09
N GLU A 313 8.74 17.39 -8.92
CA GLU A 313 8.95 18.47 -9.89
C GLU A 313 9.15 19.81 -9.18
N ALA A 314 8.31 20.16 -8.19
CA ALA A 314 8.49 21.35 -7.38
C ALA A 314 9.85 21.37 -6.68
N PHE A 315 10.27 20.24 -6.08
CA PHE A 315 11.58 20.11 -5.46
C PHE A 315 12.73 20.38 -6.44
N VAL A 316 12.68 19.83 -7.64
CA VAL A 316 13.74 20.04 -8.68
C VAL A 316 13.73 21.46 -9.21
N GLU A 317 12.56 22.12 -9.31
CA GLU A 317 12.45 23.52 -9.69
C GLU A 317 13.06 24.47 -8.64
N GLU A 318 12.82 24.20 -7.37
CA GLU A 318 13.34 24.96 -6.24
C GLU A 318 14.84 24.71 -5.97
N ASN A 319 15.35 23.53 -6.39
CA ASN A 319 16.73 23.09 -6.19
C ASN A 319 17.43 22.83 -7.54
N PRO A 320 17.97 23.84 -8.23
CA PRO A 320 18.52 23.71 -9.58
C PRO A 320 19.74 22.78 -9.74
N ASP A 321 20.40 22.46 -8.64
CA ASP A 321 21.50 21.47 -8.55
C ASP A 321 20.99 20.01 -8.49
N TRP A 322 19.69 19.79 -8.46
CA TRP A 322 19.07 18.47 -8.53
C TRP A 322 18.47 18.18 -9.89
N GLN A 323 18.36 16.90 -10.22
CA GLN A 323 17.73 16.42 -11.45
C GLN A 323 17.15 15.01 -11.28
N PHE A 324 16.22 14.65 -12.15
CA PHE A 324 15.82 13.26 -12.35
C PHE A 324 16.98 12.49 -13.00
N SER A 325 17.37 11.37 -12.42
CA SER A 325 18.40 10.48 -13.00
C SER A 325 17.83 9.60 -14.11
N GLU A 326 16.54 9.34 -14.07
CA GLU A 326 15.77 8.56 -15.03
C GLU A 326 14.29 9.00 -14.99
N PRO A 327 13.49 8.70 -16.04
CA PRO A 327 12.06 9.00 -16.03
C PRO A 327 11.36 8.39 -14.81
N PRO A 328 10.45 9.12 -14.14
CA PRO A 328 9.70 8.56 -13.02
C PRO A 328 8.91 7.31 -13.40
N LEU A 329 8.86 6.35 -12.47
CA LEU A 329 8.07 5.15 -12.59
C LEU A 329 6.66 5.42 -12.05
N GLN A 330 5.63 5.21 -12.88
CA GLN A 330 4.23 5.19 -12.44
C GLN A 330 3.64 3.82 -12.68
N LEU A 331 3.24 3.14 -11.61
CA LEU A 331 2.50 1.88 -11.66
C LEU A 331 1.05 2.15 -11.31
N TRP A 332 0.15 1.62 -12.11
CA TRP A 332 -1.29 1.68 -11.86
C TRP A 332 -1.77 0.36 -11.28
N PRO A 333 -2.79 0.38 -10.40
CA PRO A 333 -3.42 -0.87 -9.99
C PRO A 333 -3.92 -1.64 -11.21
N ASP A 334 -3.45 -2.86 -11.38
CA ASP A 334 -3.73 -3.63 -12.58
C ASP A 334 -4.77 -4.75 -12.34
N PRO A 335 -5.39 -5.28 -13.42
CA PRO A 335 -6.33 -6.38 -13.34
C PRO A 335 -5.74 -7.68 -12.74
N GLN A 336 -4.43 -7.84 -12.77
CA GLN A 336 -3.72 -8.99 -12.20
C GLN A 336 -3.39 -8.81 -10.73
N GLY A 337 -3.68 -7.61 -10.16
CA GLY A 337 -3.67 -7.35 -8.74
C GLY A 337 -2.42 -6.67 -8.19
N GLY A 338 -1.59 -6.06 -9.02
CA GLY A 338 -0.52 -5.17 -8.54
C GLY A 338 -1.09 -3.89 -7.94
N ASP A 339 -0.46 -3.40 -6.88
CA ASP A 339 -0.81 -2.11 -6.27
C ASP A 339 -0.33 -0.95 -7.16
N GLY A 340 -0.94 0.22 -7.00
CA GLY A 340 -0.46 1.45 -7.61
C GLY A 340 0.71 2.03 -6.81
N PHE A 341 1.78 2.40 -7.52
CA PHE A 341 2.97 3.02 -6.93
C PHE A 341 3.52 4.11 -7.85
N PHE A 342 4.20 5.06 -7.23
CA PHE A 342 5.05 6.01 -7.92
C PHE A 342 6.46 5.95 -7.34
N ALA A 343 7.49 6.18 -8.18
CA ALA A 343 8.83 6.40 -7.73
C ALA A 343 9.59 7.35 -8.67
N ALA A 344 10.40 8.21 -8.09
CA ALA A 344 11.33 9.08 -8.81
C ALA A 344 12.74 8.90 -8.26
N VAL A 345 13.71 8.82 -9.15
CA VAL A 345 15.13 8.73 -8.82
C VAL A 345 15.77 10.08 -9.04
N LEU A 346 16.31 10.64 -7.97
CA LEU A 346 16.92 11.96 -7.95
C LEU A 346 18.42 11.88 -7.62
N SER A 347 19.19 12.77 -8.21
CA SER A 347 20.62 12.96 -7.91
C SER A 347 21.02 14.42 -8.11
N ARG A 348 22.16 14.80 -7.54
CA ARG A 348 22.76 16.12 -7.84
C ARG A 348 23.29 16.14 -9.28
N ARG A 349 23.18 17.30 -9.93
CA ARG A 349 23.82 17.55 -11.21
C ARG A 349 25.35 17.58 -11.01
N ARG A 350 26.08 16.96 -11.92
CA ARG A 350 27.54 16.96 -11.92
C ARG A 350 28.10 18.21 -12.57
#